data_7b2bb0fcbdf37122819f5ebf4262ea3f
#
_entry.id   7b2bb0fcbdf37122819f5ebf4262ea3f
#
_cell.length_a   1.000
_cell.length_b   1.000
_cell.length_c   1.000
_cell.angle_alpha   90.00
_cell.angle_beta   90.00
_cell.angle_gamma   90.00
#
_symmetry.space_group_name_H-M   'P 1'
#
loop_
_entity.id
_entity.type
_entity.pdbx_description
1 polymer ?
#
loop_
_entity_poly.entity_id
_entity_poly.type
_entity_poly.pdbx_seq_one_letter_code
_entity_poly.pdbx_strand_id
1 'polypeptide(L)'
;MSTQKKSNILAIIVMILLFGMISFVTNLASPMGDVLKNQFSVANWMGTLGVFANFIAYACMGIPAGNLLQRKGYKFTALAAVAVGFTGVGVQTIAGLLEGNIAFGVYLLGAFIAGFSMCMLNIVVNPMLNKLAGGGNRGNQLLQVGGSFNSFMGTAVIFLTGVFVPNLASAQIKQVFPLMFIALAIFALAFVVILLTNIPETERTAEAEQKAEESKYGPMSFRHFVLGAIAIFIYVGVEVGIPNVLQKWLQNGGLGSLSDECEEIAATVTATYWLLMFFGRLLGAALGSVLSAKRMLTIVSFVGLALVGGAMFLDPANTINLPVFQGTNGFGMNEVPINAALLVLCGLCTSVMWGGIFNLAVEGLGRYTERAAGIFMALVCGGGILPLLQNGIVDITGNYLTSYWVIVAGLAYLLFYALIGSKNVNKDIPTE
;
A
#
# COMPACT_ATOMS: atom_id res chain seq x y z
N MET A 1 -35.76 7.21 1.11
CA MET A 1 -34.61 6.27 1.28
C MET A 1 -34.78 5.54 2.59
N SER A 2 -34.76 4.21 2.61
CA SER A 2 -34.93 3.45 3.86
C SER A 2 -33.73 3.74 4.79
N THR A 3 -33.96 3.66 6.11
CA THR A 3 -32.94 3.89 7.16
C THR A 3 -31.70 3.00 6.95
N GLN A 4 -31.90 1.78 6.46
CA GLN A 4 -30.84 0.82 6.15
C GLN A 4 -29.94 1.28 4.97
N LYS A 5 -30.52 1.92 3.94
CA LYS A 5 -29.75 2.45 2.81
C LYS A 5 -28.88 3.65 3.21
N LYS A 6 -29.35 4.49 4.15
CA LYS A 6 -28.58 5.60 4.71
C LYS A 6 -27.42 5.08 5.58
N SER A 7 -27.66 4.05 6.38
CA SER A 7 -26.62 3.41 7.22
C SER A 7 -25.51 2.81 6.37
N ASN A 8 -25.81 2.15 5.26
CA ASN A 8 -24.81 1.57 4.36
C ASN A 8 -23.95 2.63 3.69
N ILE A 9 -24.52 3.77 3.28
CA ILE A 9 -23.75 4.87 2.67
C ILE A 9 -22.77 5.46 3.69
N LEU A 10 -23.21 5.68 4.92
CA LEU A 10 -22.34 6.19 5.98
C LEU A 10 -21.18 5.22 6.27
N ALA A 11 -21.46 3.92 6.33
CA ALA A 11 -20.43 2.90 6.50
C ALA A 11 -19.40 2.91 5.35
N ILE A 12 -19.84 3.07 4.09
CA ILE A 12 -18.96 3.21 2.93
C ILE A 12 -18.04 4.42 3.08
N ILE A 13 -18.60 5.59 3.43
CA ILE A 13 -17.83 6.81 3.62
C ILE A 13 -16.76 6.62 4.71
N VAL A 14 -17.13 6.02 5.84
CA VAL A 14 -16.20 5.74 6.94
C VAL A 14 -15.08 4.81 6.47
N MET A 15 -15.39 3.74 5.73
CA MET A 15 -14.38 2.83 5.19
C MET A 15 -13.42 3.53 4.22
N ILE A 16 -13.92 4.43 3.37
CA ILE A 16 -13.09 5.22 2.45
C ILE A 16 -12.16 6.17 3.24
N LEU A 17 -12.67 6.82 4.28
CA LEU A 17 -11.86 7.68 5.16
C LEU A 17 -10.77 6.87 5.88
N LEU A 18 -11.08 5.67 6.37
CA LEU A 18 -10.09 4.77 6.97
C LEU A 18 -9.02 4.33 5.95
N PHE A 19 -9.37 4.13 4.70
CA PHE A 19 -8.39 3.87 3.64
C PHE A 19 -7.41 5.04 3.45
N GLY A 20 -7.91 6.28 3.50
CA GLY A 20 -7.06 7.46 3.47
C GLY A 20 -6.14 7.55 4.69
N MET A 21 -6.65 7.24 5.88
CA MET A 21 -5.87 7.23 7.11
C MET A 21 -4.72 6.21 7.07
N ILE A 22 -4.97 5.01 6.55
CA ILE A 22 -3.93 3.99 6.33
C ILE A 22 -2.78 4.59 5.51
N SER A 23 -3.12 5.23 4.40
CA SER A 23 -2.13 5.79 3.49
C SER A 23 -1.36 6.96 4.10
N PHE A 24 -2.04 7.85 4.83
CA PHE A 24 -1.40 8.96 5.50
C PHE A 24 -0.27 8.48 6.42
N VAL A 25 -0.57 7.51 7.28
CA VAL A 25 0.40 6.97 8.25
C VAL A 25 1.51 6.16 7.57
N THR A 26 1.15 5.32 6.60
CA THR A 26 2.13 4.47 5.88
C THR A 26 3.12 5.33 5.08
N ASN A 27 2.63 6.37 4.40
CA ASN A 27 3.49 7.22 3.59
C ASN A 27 4.29 8.25 4.40
N LEU A 28 3.87 8.57 5.63
CA LEU A 28 4.68 9.36 6.55
C LEU A 28 5.99 8.64 6.94
N ALA A 29 6.01 7.31 6.89
CA ALA A 29 7.21 6.53 7.20
C ALA A 29 8.35 6.74 6.19
N SER A 30 8.04 7.11 4.93
CA SER A 30 9.05 7.31 3.89
C SER A 30 9.96 8.52 4.18
N PRO A 31 9.47 9.76 4.36
CA PRO A 31 10.31 10.90 4.72
C PRO A 31 10.99 10.74 6.08
N MET A 32 10.39 9.97 7.00
CA MET A 32 11.03 9.66 8.28
C MET A 32 12.30 8.83 8.12
N GLY A 33 12.46 8.08 7.03
CA GLY A 33 13.70 7.35 6.73
C GLY A 33 14.90 8.29 6.61
N ASP A 34 14.76 9.41 5.92
CA ASP A 34 15.80 10.43 5.77
C ASP A 34 16.07 11.15 7.11
N VAL A 35 15.02 11.46 7.86
CA VAL A 35 15.15 12.05 9.20
C VAL A 35 15.94 11.13 10.15
N LEU A 36 15.63 9.84 10.16
CA LEU A 36 16.34 8.84 10.98
C LEU A 36 17.81 8.71 10.56
N LYS A 37 18.06 8.63 9.24
CA LYS A 37 19.42 8.57 8.71
C LYS A 37 20.26 9.76 9.16
N ASN A 38 19.71 10.96 9.06
CA ASN A 38 20.43 12.19 9.36
C ASN A 38 20.61 12.40 10.87
N GLN A 39 19.56 12.24 11.65
CA GLN A 39 19.59 12.46 13.11
C GLN A 39 20.53 11.49 13.82
N PHE A 40 20.57 10.22 13.38
CA PHE A 40 21.36 9.18 14.05
C PHE A 40 22.66 8.84 13.31
N SER A 41 22.94 9.52 12.18
CA SER A 41 24.13 9.26 11.34
C SER A 41 24.30 7.78 10.99
N VAL A 42 23.18 7.10 10.67
CA VAL A 42 23.15 5.67 10.35
C VAL A 42 23.22 5.43 8.84
N ALA A 43 23.57 4.19 8.45
CA ALA A 43 23.61 3.80 7.05
C ALA A 43 22.21 3.91 6.37
N ASN A 44 22.17 4.05 5.04
CA ASN A 44 20.93 4.22 4.26
C ASN A 44 19.91 3.10 4.52
N TRP A 45 20.34 1.83 4.59
CA TRP A 45 19.46 0.71 4.87
C TRP A 45 18.85 0.78 6.27
N MET A 46 19.58 1.33 7.26
CA MET A 46 19.08 1.52 8.62
C MET A 46 18.01 2.63 8.67
N GLY A 47 18.14 3.69 7.88
CA GLY A 47 17.08 4.71 7.73
C GLY A 47 15.76 4.09 7.23
N THR A 48 15.83 3.08 6.36
CA THR A 48 14.62 2.41 5.84
C THR A 48 13.96 1.40 6.80
N LEU A 49 14.57 1.12 7.96
CA LEU A 49 14.03 0.17 8.93
C LEU A 49 12.65 0.57 9.47
N GLY A 50 12.29 1.86 9.49
CA GLY A 50 10.97 2.31 9.86
C GLY A 50 9.90 1.80 8.88
N VAL A 51 10.15 1.89 7.59
CA VAL A 51 9.27 1.33 6.53
C VAL A 51 9.23 -0.20 6.63
N PHE A 52 10.38 -0.84 6.76
CA PHE A 52 10.46 -2.29 6.93
C PHE A 52 9.67 -2.77 8.15
N ALA A 53 9.77 -2.07 9.29
CA ALA A 53 9.02 -2.40 10.51
C ALA A 53 7.50 -2.36 10.28
N ASN A 54 6.99 -1.38 9.52
CA ASN A 54 5.60 -1.33 9.12
C ASN A 54 5.18 -2.56 8.31
N PHE A 55 5.97 -2.97 7.31
CA PHE A 55 5.61 -4.10 6.45
C PHE A 55 5.76 -5.45 7.14
N ILE A 56 6.78 -5.64 7.97
CA ILE A 56 6.94 -6.91 8.72
C ILE A 56 5.83 -7.08 9.77
N ALA A 57 5.27 -5.97 10.28
CA ALA A 57 4.11 -6.00 11.17
C ALA A 57 2.89 -6.65 10.52
N TYR A 58 2.71 -6.52 9.20
CA TYR A 58 1.64 -7.22 8.47
C TYR A 58 1.81 -8.73 8.52
N ALA A 59 3.03 -9.24 8.36
CA ALA A 59 3.30 -10.67 8.47
C ALA A 59 2.96 -11.22 9.86
N CYS A 60 3.24 -10.45 10.92
CA CYS A 60 2.97 -10.85 12.29
C CYS A 60 1.48 -10.73 12.65
N MET A 61 0.80 -9.66 12.19
CA MET A 61 -0.54 -9.32 12.64
C MET A 61 -1.65 -9.82 11.72
N GLY A 62 -1.36 -10.19 10.47
CA GLY A 62 -2.36 -10.57 9.48
C GLY A 62 -3.29 -11.68 9.96
N ILE A 63 -2.74 -12.81 10.37
CA ILE A 63 -3.53 -13.95 10.86
C ILE A 63 -4.23 -13.64 12.20
N PRO A 64 -3.56 -13.09 13.24
CA PRO A 64 -4.21 -12.69 14.48
C PRO A 64 -5.37 -11.70 14.26
N ALA A 65 -5.18 -10.71 13.40
CA ALA A 65 -6.21 -9.71 13.11
C ALA A 65 -7.38 -10.29 12.33
N GLY A 66 -7.14 -11.23 11.40
CA GLY A 66 -8.20 -11.98 10.72
C GLY A 66 -9.05 -12.79 11.70
N ASN A 67 -8.40 -13.45 12.65
CA ASN A 67 -9.09 -14.18 13.73
C ASN A 67 -9.86 -13.22 14.66
N LEU A 68 -9.29 -12.03 14.94
CA LEU A 68 -9.98 -11.01 15.74
C LEU A 68 -11.22 -10.50 15.01
N LEU A 69 -11.12 -10.22 13.70
CA LEU A 69 -12.26 -9.83 12.87
C LEU A 69 -13.34 -10.90 12.89
N GLN A 70 -12.96 -12.15 12.70
CA GLN A 70 -13.89 -13.28 12.73
C GLN A 70 -14.60 -13.43 14.08
N ARG A 71 -13.91 -13.22 15.21
CA ARG A 71 -14.47 -13.40 16.56
C ARG A 71 -15.21 -12.18 17.09
N LYS A 72 -14.74 -10.97 16.82
CA LYS A 72 -15.23 -9.73 17.45
C LYS A 72 -15.98 -8.79 16.49
N GLY A 73 -15.90 -9.03 15.18
CA GLY A 73 -16.58 -8.22 14.16
C GLY A 73 -15.80 -7.02 13.67
N TYR A 74 -16.39 -6.37 12.69
CA TYR A 74 -15.79 -5.26 11.96
C TYR A 74 -15.62 -4.03 12.84
N LYS A 75 -16.66 -3.63 13.57
CA LYS A 75 -16.63 -2.42 14.41
C LYS A 75 -15.59 -2.50 15.52
N PHE A 76 -15.57 -3.63 16.26
CA PHE A 76 -14.59 -3.83 17.32
C PHE A 76 -13.17 -3.86 16.77
N THR A 77 -12.93 -4.58 15.68
CA THR A 77 -11.59 -4.67 15.07
C THR A 77 -11.11 -3.31 14.56
N ALA A 78 -12.00 -2.50 13.98
CA ALA A 78 -11.68 -1.14 13.55
C ALA A 78 -11.31 -0.22 14.73
N LEU A 79 -12.09 -0.26 15.84
CA LEU A 79 -11.79 0.51 17.04
C LEU A 79 -10.44 0.10 17.68
N ALA A 80 -10.20 -1.20 17.78
CA ALA A 80 -8.93 -1.74 18.26
C ALA A 80 -7.75 -1.31 17.38
N ALA A 81 -7.92 -1.37 16.05
CA ALA A 81 -6.91 -0.95 15.09
C ALA A 81 -6.54 0.52 15.26
N VAL A 82 -7.55 1.40 15.36
CA VAL A 82 -7.34 2.84 15.52
C VAL A 82 -6.65 3.16 16.86
N ALA A 83 -7.01 2.47 17.95
CA ALA A 83 -6.35 2.62 19.25
C ALA A 83 -4.88 2.19 19.20
N VAL A 84 -4.59 1.04 18.55
CA VAL A 84 -3.22 0.57 18.34
C VAL A 84 -2.41 1.56 17.51
N GLY A 85 -3.00 2.14 16.45
CA GLY A 85 -2.34 3.13 15.60
C GLY A 85 -2.03 4.43 16.34
N PHE A 86 -2.98 4.92 17.13
CA PHE A 86 -2.76 6.06 18.02
C PHE A 86 -1.57 5.81 18.96
N THR A 87 -1.53 4.64 19.57
CA THR A 87 -0.42 4.24 20.46
C THR A 87 0.90 4.17 19.69
N GLY A 88 0.94 3.57 18.49
CA GLY A 88 2.13 3.46 17.67
C GLY A 88 2.73 4.81 17.29
N VAL A 89 1.90 5.73 16.77
CA VAL A 89 2.33 7.11 16.45
C VAL A 89 2.70 7.88 17.71
N GLY A 90 2.00 7.67 18.82
CA GLY A 90 2.36 8.25 20.12
C GLY A 90 3.76 7.83 20.58
N VAL A 91 4.10 6.55 20.46
CA VAL A 91 5.45 6.03 20.76
C VAL A 91 6.49 6.64 19.82
N GLN A 92 6.20 6.76 18.51
CA GLN A 92 7.10 7.45 17.57
C GLN A 92 7.31 8.94 17.97
N THR A 93 6.27 9.61 18.43
CA THR A 93 6.37 11.00 18.90
C THR A 93 7.23 11.10 20.17
N ILE A 94 7.06 10.18 21.13
CA ILE A 94 7.89 10.11 22.34
C ILE A 94 9.37 9.89 21.98
N ALA A 95 9.68 9.08 20.95
CA ALA A 95 11.03 8.89 20.49
C ALA A 95 11.75 10.21 20.15
N GLY A 96 11.03 11.20 19.63
CA GLY A 96 11.60 12.52 19.36
C GLY A 96 11.98 13.32 20.60
N LEU A 97 11.55 12.92 21.80
CA LEU A 97 11.95 13.51 23.08
C LEU A 97 13.17 12.81 23.73
N LEU A 98 13.56 11.67 23.17
CA LEU A 98 14.70 10.87 23.63
C LEU A 98 15.95 11.18 22.79
N GLU A 99 17.10 10.70 23.24
CA GLU A 99 18.38 10.90 22.56
C GLU A 99 19.09 9.55 22.29
N GLY A 100 20.03 9.58 21.34
CA GLY A 100 20.88 8.46 21.00
C GLY A 100 20.12 7.22 20.49
N ASN A 101 20.75 6.05 20.62
CA ASN A 101 20.22 4.78 20.10
C ASN A 101 18.88 4.36 20.71
N ILE A 102 18.57 4.83 21.92
CA ILE A 102 17.27 4.56 22.57
C ILE A 102 16.13 5.21 21.77
N ALA A 103 16.33 6.46 21.33
CA ALA A 103 15.34 7.16 20.50
C ALA A 103 15.08 6.40 19.18
N PHE A 104 16.14 5.92 18.53
CA PHE A 104 16.02 5.12 17.29
C PHE A 104 15.22 3.84 17.53
N GLY A 105 15.57 3.07 18.58
CA GLY A 105 14.86 1.84 18.92
C GLY A 105 13.39 2.06 19.27
N VAL A 106 13.08 3.12 20.06
CA VAL A 106 11.70 3.48 20.43
C VAL A 106 10.91 3.93 19.20
N TYR A 107 11.52 4.66 18.26
CA TYR A 107 10.87 5.01 17.00
C TYR A 107 10.50 3.77 16.18
N LEU A 108 11.43 2.81 16.03
CA LEU A 108 11.17 1.55 15.30
C LEU A 108 10.08 0.72 15.96
N LEU A 109 10.04 0.66 17.29
CA LEU A 109 8.95 0.01 18.03
C LEU A 109 7.60 0.67 17.75
N GLY A 110 7.56 2.00 17.76
CA GLY A 110 6.35 2.76 17.40
C GLY A 110 5.91 2.50 15.97
N ALA A 111 6.85 2.44 15.01
CA ALA A 111 6.57 2.11 13.61
C ALA A 111 6.00 0.70 13.46
N PHE A 112 6.54 -0.28 14.18
CA PHE A 112 6.04 -1.66 14.19
C PHE A 112 4.62 -1.75 14.76
N ILE A 113 4.34 -1.05 15.87
CA ILE A 113 2.99 -0.97 16.45
C ILE A 113 2.01 -0.27 15.49
N ALA A 114 2.43 0.81 14.84
CA ALA A 114 1.61 1.49 13.82
C ALA A 114 1.31 0.54 12.64
N GLY A 115 2.26 -0.28 12.22
CA GLY A 115 2.08 -1.30 11.21
C GLY A 115 1.00 -2.34 11.56
N PHE A 116 0.87 -2.73 12.83
CA PHE A 116 -0.26 -3.57 13.29
C PHE A 116 -1.61 -2.92 13.04
N SER A 117 -1.73 -1.63 13.35
CA SER A 117 -2.94 -0.87 13.08
C SER A 117 -3.28 -0.86 11.60
N MET A 118 -2.28 -0.58 10.73
CA MET A 118 -2.50 -0.54 9.28
C MET A 118 -2.94 -1.89 8.74
N CYS A 119 -2.36 -2.99 9.21
CA CYS A 119 -2.78 -4.34 8.89
C CYS A 119 -4.24 -4.59 9.29
N MET A 120 -4.59 -4.31 10.56
CA MET A 120 -5.94 -4.50 11.09
C MET A 120 -6.99 -3.67 10.33
N LEU A 121 -6.68 -2.41 9.99
CA LEU A 121 -7.57 -1.56 9.22
C LEU A 121 -7.80 -2.10 7.80
N ASN A 122 -6.75 -2.56 7.13
CA ASN A 122 -6.88 -3.18 5.80
C ASN A 122 -7.75 -4.44 5.83
N ILE A 123 -7.64 -5.25 6.89
CA ILE A 123 -8.49 -6.44 7.10
C ILE A 123 -9.95 -6.07 7.29
N VAL A 124 -10.26 -4.92 7.87
CA VAL A 124 -11.63 -4.42 8.03
C VAL A 124 -12.14 -3.79 6.73
N VAL A 125 -11.37 -2.86 6.16
CA VAL A 125 -11.85 -1.97 5.10
C VAL A 125 -12.08 -2.72 3.78
N ASN A 126 -11.15 -3.58 3.37
CA ASN A 126 -11.25 -4.28 2.09
C ASN A 126 -12.46 -5.23 2.00
N PRO A 127 -12.68 -6.17 2.94
CA PRO A 127 -13.85 -7.04 2.89
C PRO A 127 -15.16 -6.26 3.07
N MET A 128 -15.17 -5.24 3.94
CA MET A 128 -16.37 -4.43 4.19
C MET A 128 -16.81 -3.67 2.95
N LEU A 129 -15.89 -2.99 2.24
CA LEU A 129 -16.22 -2.31 0.99
C LEU A 129 -16.72 -3.29 -0.08
N ASN A 130 -16.08 -4.43 -0.22
CA ASN A 130 -16.50 -5.47 -1.16
C ASN A 130 -17.91 -5.97 -0.82
N LYS A 131 -18.18 -6.28 0.45
CA LYS A 131 -19.47 -6.74 0.95
C LYS A 131 -20.59 -5.70 0.76
N LEU A 132 -20.34 -4.43 1.11
CA LEU A 132 -21.32 -3.34 0.97
C LEU A 132 -21.70 -3.06 -0.49
N ALA A 133 -20.79 -3.34 -1.42
CA ALA A 133 -21.05 -3.25 -2.86
C ALA A 133 -21.77 -4.49 -3.45
N GLY A 134 -21.85 -5.60 -2.72
CA GLY A 134 -22.41 -6.87 -3.20
C GLY A 134 -21.44 -7.73 -3.99
N GLY A 135 -20.11 -7.50 -3.85
CA GLY A 135 -19.06 -8.28 -4.50
C GLY A 135 -18.91 -8.03 -6.01
N GLY A 136 -18.18 -8.89 -6.69
CA GLY A 136 -17.98 -8.86 -8.15
C GLY A 136 -17.43 -7.53 -8.67
N ASN A 137 -17.91 -7.09 -9.83
CA ASN A 137 -17.45 -5.84 -10.45
C ASN A 137 -17.74 -4.60 -9.60
N ARG A 138 -18.87 -4.57 -8.89
CA ARG A 138 -19.22 -3.45 -7.98
C ARG A 138 -18.31 -3.43 -6.77
N GLY A 139 -17.94 -4.59 -6.23
CA GLY A 139 -16.95 -4.72 -5.17
C GLY A 139 -15.61 -4.14 -5.60
N ASN A 140 -15.14 -4.53 -6.79
CA ASN A 140 -13.92 -4.00 -7.36
C ASN A 140 -13.99 -2.47 -7.55
N GLN A 141 -15.09 -1.93 -8.09
CA GLN A 141 -15.27 -0.48 -8.25
C GLN A 141 -15.14 0.27 -6.93
N LEU A 142 -15.82 -0.21 -5.88
CA LEU A 142 -15.79 0.46 -4.58
C LEU A 142 -14.42 0.38 -3.91
N LEU A 143 -13.69 -0.73 -4.09
CA LEU A 143 -12.29 -0.86 -3.69
C LEU A 143 -11.39 0.14 -4.44
N GLN A 144 -11.62 0.36 -5.72
CA GLN A 144 -10.87 1.37 -6.50
C GLN A 144 -11.17 2.80 -6.02
N VAL A 145 -12.43 3.12 -5.70
CA VAL A 145 -12.79 4.42 -5.09
C VAL A 145 -12.08 4.63 -3.75
N GLY A 146 -12.12 3.64 -2.87
CA GLY A 146 -11.39 3.69 -1.60
C GLY A 146 -9.88 3.82 -1.81
N GLY A 147 -9.33 3.05 -2.75
CA GLY A 147 -7.93 3.12 -3.15
C GLY A 147 -7.52 4.47 -3.75
N SER A 148 -8.43 5.16 -4.47
CA SER A 148 -8.17 6.52 -4.98
C SER A 148 -7.98 7.48 -3.81
N PHE A 149 -8.85 7.43 -2.80
CA PHE A 149 -8.71 8.28 -1.62
C PHE A 149 -7.45 7.92 -0.81
N ASN A 150 -7.07 6.65 -0.76
CA ASN A 150 -5.79 6.21 -0.21
C ASN A 150 -4.62 6.89 -0.93
N SER A 151 -4.55 6.85 -2.27
CA SER A 151 -3.49 7.49 -3.04
C SER A 151 -3.48 9.02 -2.88
N PHE A 152 -4.65 9.66 -2.83
CA PHE A 152 -4.77 11.08 -2.58
C PHE A 152 -4.14 11.48 -1.23
N MET A 153 -4.45 10.73 -0.18
CA MET A 153 -3.90 10.98 1.15
C MET A 153 -2.39 10.70 1.23
N GLY A 154 -1.91 9.70 0.50
CA GLY A 154 -0.47 9.44 0.35
C GLY A 154 0.27 10.60 -0.31
N THR A 155 -0.29 11.17 -1.37
CA THR A 155 0.25 12.39 -2.02
C THR A 155 0.17 13.59 -1.07
N ALA A 156 -0.95 13.75 -0.37
CA ALA A 156 -1.15 14.86 0.57
C ALA A 156 -0.11 14.85 1.70
N VAL A 157 0.24 13.70 2.26
CA VAL A 157 1.23 13.63 3.35
C VAL A 157 2.64 14.03 2.88
N ILE A 158 3.00 13.67 1.64
CA ILE A 158 4.30 14.08 1.05
C ILE A 158 4.33 15.60 0.88
N PHE A 159 3.26 16.17 0.35
CA PHE A 159 3.12 17.63 0.23
C PHE A 159 3.19 18.33 1.59
N LEU A 160 2.44 17.85 2.58
CA LEU A 160 2.46 18.40 3.93
C LEU A 160 3.85 18.28 4.57
N THR A 161 4.58 17.19 4.27
CA THR A 161 5.97 17.05 4.74
C THR A 161 6.85 18.18 4.20
N GLY A 162 6.76 18.50 2.92
CA GLY A 162 7.49 19.62 2.33
C GLY A 162 7.12 20.98 2.93
N VAL A 163 5.84 21.18 3.32
CA VAL A 163 5.37 22.42 3.96
C VAL A 163 5.87 22.56 5.41
N PHE A 164 5.77 21.48 6.20
CA PHE A 164 6.13 21.53 7.63
C PHE A 164 7.61 21.25 7.92
N VAL A 165 8.31 20.59 6.99
CA VAL A 165 9.73 20.22 7.12
C VAL A 165 10.48 20.61 5.84
N PRO A 166 10.71 21.91 5.60
CA PRO A 166 11.29 22.40 4.34
C PRO A 166 12.70 21.88 4.04
N ASN A 167 13.46 21.52 5.07
CA ASN A 167 14.79 20.92 4.92
C ASN A 167 14.84 19.53 5.54
N LEU A 168 14.37 18.55 4.79
CA LEU A 168 14.30 17.16 5.22
C LEU A 168 15.71 16.56 5.44
N ALA A 169 16.70 17.00 4.65
CA ALA A 169 18.07 16.50 4.70
C ALA A 169 18.81 16.81 6.02
N SER A 170 18.36 17.81 6.79
CA SER A 170 18.90 18.15 8.10
C SER A 170 17.89 18.00 9.25
N ALA A 171 16.68 17.50 8.94
CA ALA A 171 15.60 17.43 9.88
C ALA A 171 15.84 16.40 11.00
N GLN A 172 15.28 16.68 12.17
CA GLN A 172 15.18 15.77 13.31
C GLN A 172 13.72 15.37 13.54
N ILE A 173 13.49 14.28 14.29
CA ILE A 173 12.13 13.79 14.61
C ILE A 173 11.25 14.90 15.19
N LYS A 174 11.79 15.79 16.02
CA LYS A 174 11.06 16.93 16.60
C LYS A 174 10.45 17.88 15.57
N GLN A 175 11.11 18.06 14.44
CA GLN A 175 10.60 18.93 13.36
C GLN A 175 9.42 18.31 12.62
N VAL A 176 9.24 16.98 12.72
CA VAL A 176 8.12 16.23 12.13
C VAL A 176 6.91 16.15 13.09
N PHE A 177 7.01 16.66 14.34
CA PHE A 177 5.91 16.65 15.31
C PHE A 177 4.59 17.21 14.79
N PRO A 178 4.53 18.31 14.00
CA PRO A 178 3.26 18.77 13.46
C PRO A 178 2.52 17.69 12.67
N LEU A 179 3.23 16.92 11.84
CA LEU A 179 2.64 15.82 11.06
C LEU A 179 2.22 14.64 11.95
N MET A 180 3.01 14.33 12.99
CA MET A 180 2.67 13.28 13.96
C MET A 180 1.44 13.67 14.79
N PHE A 181 1.30 14.93 15.19
CA PHE A 181 0.10 15.42 15.87
C PHE A 181 -1.13 15.41 14.96
N ILE A 182 -0.98 15.73 13.67
CA ILE A 182 -2.06 15.59 12.69
C ILE A 182 -2.47 14.10 12.61
N ALA A 183 -1.53 13.17 12.53
CA ALA A 183 -1.83 11.75 12.51
C ALA A 183 -2.55 11.30 13.78
N LEU A 184 -2.11 11.71 14.96
CA LEU A 184 -2.78 11.42 16.24
C LEU A 184 -4.21 11.98 16.27
N ALA A 185 -4.41 13.20 15.79
CA ALA A 185 -5.74 13.82 15.70
C ALA A 185 -6.66 13.05 14.74
N ILE A 186 -6.14 12.59 13.59
CA ILE A 186 -6.87 11.74 12.65
C ILE A 186 -7.29 10.43 13.31
N PHE A 187 -6.40 9.76 14.07
CA PHE A 187 -6.74 8.55 14.81
C PHE A 187 -7.81 8.79 15.86
N ALA A 188 -7.69 9.87 16.67
CA ALA A 188 -8.67 10.21 17.68
C ALA A 188 -10.04 10.51 17.06
N LEU A 189 -10.08 11.28 15.97
CA LEU A 189 -11.31 11.56 15.23
C LEU A 189 -11.92 10.28 14.63
N ALA A 190 -11.09 9.43 14.02
CA ALA A 190 -11.56 8.15 13.45
C ALA A 190 -12.16 7.26 14.53
N PHE A 191 -11.56 7.20 15.73
CA PHE A 191 -12.11 6.43 16.85
C PHE A 191 -13.53 6.90 17.21
N VAL A 192 -13.73 8.21 17.36
CA VAL A 192 -15.05 8.80 17.67
C VAL A 192 -16.05 8.52 16.54
N VAL A 193 -15.65 8.73 15.29
CA VAL A 193 -16.52 8.49 14.13
C VAL A 193 -16.94 7.02 14.04
N ILE A 194 -16.02 6.06 14.21
CA ILE A 194 -16.35 4.62 14.21
C ILE A 194 -17.28 4.29 15.37
N LEU A 195 -17.03 4.85 16.56
CA LEU A 195 -17.87 4.59 17.74
C LEU A 195 -19.32 5.01 17.50
N LEU A 196 -19.53 6.17 16.86
CA LEU A 196 -20.85 6.73 16.57
C LEU A 196 -21.52 6.11 15.33
N THR A 197 -20.74 5.49 14.44
CA THR A 197 -21.25 4.90 13.19
C THR A 197 -21.76 3.49 13.43
N ASN A 198 -22.93 3.18 12.86
CA ASN A 198 -23.43 1.81 12.80
C ASN A 198 -22.79 1.10 11.60
N ILE A 199 -21.77 0.29 11.87
CA ILE A 199 -21.09 -0.55 10.86
C ILE A 199 -21.84 -1.88 10.80
N PRO A 200 -22.31 -2.33 9.61
CA PRO A 200 -22.99 -3.59 9.45
C PRO A 200 -22.07 -4.76 9.83
N GLU A 201 -22.50 -5.57 10.78
CA GLU A 201 -21.79 -6.80 11.13
C GLU A 201 -22.26 -7.96 10.26
N THR A 202 -21.46 -9.02 10.21
CA THR A 202 -21.90 -10.30 9.64
C THR A 202 -22.84 -10.96 10.65
N GLU A 203 -24.03 -11.39 10.22
CA GLU A 203 -24.92 -12.18 11.09
C GLU A 203 -24.15 -13.44 11.52
N ARG A 204 -23.88 -13.54 12.81
CA ARG A 204 -23.19 -14.65 13.42
C ARG A 204 -24.18 -15.43 14.23
N THR A 205 -24.47 -16.62 13.77
CA THR A 205 -25.12 -17.61 14.63
C THR A 205 -24.02 -18.43 15.31
N ALA A 206 -24.18 -18.74 16.60
CA ALA A 206 -23.25 -19.61 17.32
C ALA A 206 -23.00 -20.93 16.58
N GLU A 207 -24.01 -21.42 15.87
CA GLU A 207 -23.93 -22.59 14.99
C GLU A 207 -22.99 -22.39 13.78
N ALA A 208 -22.95 -21.18 13.21
CA ALA A 208 -22.07 -20.87 12.08
C ALA A 208 -20.60 -20.73 12.53
N GLU A 209 -20.36 -20.23 13.74
CA GLU A 209 -19.02 -20.16 14.33
C GLU A 209 -18.49 -21.58 14.65
N GLN A 210 -19.32 -22.42 15.22
CA GLN A 210 -18.98 -23.81 15.56
C GLN A 210 -18.71 -24.64 14.28
N LYS A 211 -19.55 -24.50 13.26
CA LYS A 211 -19.36 -25.12 11.94
C LYS A 211 -18.10 -24.62 11.22
N ALA A 212 -17.68 -23.38 11.43
CA ALA A 212 -16.47 -22.83 10.84
C ALA A 212 -15.19 -23.32 11.53
N GLU A 213 -15.23 -23.53 12.85
CA GLU A 213 -14.12 -24.12 13.63
C GLU A 213 -13.99 -25.63 13.38
N GLU A 214 -15.10 -26.37 13.22
CA GLU A 214 -15.12 -27.81 12.93
C GLU A 214 -14.89 -28.14 11.45
N SER A 215 -14.89 -27.14 10.57
CA SER A 215 -14.72 -27.36 9.14
C SER A 215 -13.32 -27.88 8.80
N LYS A 216 -13.26 -29.01 8.10
CA LYS A 216 -12.03 -29.57 7.52
C LYS A 216 -11.40 -28.62 6.49
N TYR A 217 -12.14 -27.64 5.97
CA TYR A 217 -11.73 -26.72 4.93
C TYR A 217 -11.45 -25.33 5.49
N GLY A 218 -10.55 -24.59 4.83
CA GLY A 218 -10.24 -23.19 5.12
C GLY A 218 -9.89 -22.42 3.85
N PRO A 219 -9.54 -21.12 3.94
CA PRO A 219 -9.19 -20.32 2.78
C PRO A 219 -8.07 -20.97 1.92
N MET A 220 -7.10 -21.60 2.57
CA MET A 220 -5.99 -22.28 1.89
C MET A 220 -6.41 -23.52 1.08
N SER A 221 -7.64 -24.02 1.26
CA SER A 221 -8.20 -25.10 0.44
C SER A 221 -8.58 -24.65 -0.96
N PHE A 222 -8.68 -23.33 -1.19
CA PHE A 222 -9.04 -22.75 -2.48
C PHE A 222 -7.77 -22.35 -3.25
N ARG A 223 -7.52 -23.01 -4.37
CA ARG A 223 -6.34 -22.76 -5.22
C ARG A 223 -6.23 -21.30 -5.65
N HIS A 224 -7.33 -20.68 -6.10
CA HIS A 224 -7.33 -19.29 -6.57
C HIS A 224 -7.00 -18.31 -5.44
N PHE A 225 -7.39 -18.63 -4.20
CA PHE A 225 -7.02 -17.83 -3.03
C PHE A 225 -5.52 -17.96 -2.71
N VAL A 226 -4.96 -19.17 -2.70
CA VAL A 226 -3.52 -19.38 -2.43
C VAL A 226 -2.67 -18.64 -3.46
N LEU A 227 -3.00 -18.77 -4.75
CA LEU A 227 -2.30 -18.06 -5.81
C LEU A 227 -2.53 -16.54 -5.74
N GLY A 228 -3.71 -16.09 -5.30
CA GLY A 228 -4.02 -14.69 -5.05
C GLY A 228 -3.24 -14.10 -3.86
N ALA A 229 -3.04 -14.88 -2.81
CA ALA A 229 -2.23 -14.52 -1.66
C ALA A 229 -0.73 -14.35 -2.04
N ILE A 230 -0.21 -15.21 -2.92
CA ILE A 230 1.12 -15.01 -3.51
C ILE A 230 1.11 -13.79 -4.45
N ALA A 231 0.03 -13.57 -5.20
CA ALA A 231 -0.08 -12.42 -6.10
C ALA A 231 -0.05 -11.09 -5.34
N ILE A 232 -0.66 -10.99 -4.15
CA ILE A 232 -0.60 -9.75 -3.35
C ILE A 232 0.81 -9.50 -2.80
N PHE A 233 1.51 -10.54 -2.35
CA PHE A 233 2.90 -10.43 -1.92
C PHE A 233 3.77 -9.84 -3.03
N ILE A 234 3.65 -10.39 -4.23
CA ILE A 234 4.40 -9.94 -5.41
C ILE A 234 3.97 -8.53 -5.82
N TYR A 235 2.66 -8.27 -5.86
CA TYR A 235 2.13 -6.98 -6.28
C TYR A 235 2.62 -5.83 -5.39
N VAL A 236 2.53 -5.98 -4.06
CA VAL A 236 2.98 -4.91 -3.15
C VAL A 236 4.49 -4.69 -3.29
N GLY A 237 5.25 -5.76 -3.53
CA GLY A 237 6.65 -5.65 -3.85
C GLY A 237 6.94 -4.90 -5.16
N VAL A 238 6.13 -5.13 -6.19
CA VAL A 238 6.21 -4.40 -7.48
C VAL A 238 5.82 -2.94 -7.28
N GLU A 239 4.71 -2.68 -6.59
CA GLU A 239 4.19 -1.33 -6.31
C GLU A 239 5.21 -0.44 -5.59
N VAL A 240 5.86 -0.98 -4.57
CA VAL A 240 6.87 -0.24 -3.77
C VAL A 240 8.24 -0.27 -4.42
N GLY A 241 8.60 -1.36 -5.07
CA GLY A 241 9.92 -1.58 -5.65
C GLY A 241 10.22 -0.68 -6.83
N ILE A 242 9.23 -0.46 -7.73
CA ILE A 242 9.43 0.40 -8.90
C ILE A 242 9.87 1.82 -8.49
N PRO A 243 9.09 2.57 -7.69
CA PRO A 243 9.46 3.95 -7.33
C PRO A 243 10.69 4.00 -6.41
N ASN A 244 10.90 3.01 -5.53
CA ASN A 244 12.04 2.98 -4.62
C ASN A 244 13.37 2.94 -5.38
N VAL A 245 13.51 2.02 -6.32
CA VAL A 245 14.74 1.88 -7.11
C VAL A 245 14.86 3.00 -8.15
N LEU A 246 13.75 3.46 -8.73
CA LEU A 246 13.72 4.61 -9.64
C LEU A 246 14.31 5.86 -8.99
N GLN A 247 13.86 6.21 -7.80
CA GLN A 247 14.35 7.38 -7.07
C GLN A 247 15.86 7.28 -6.82
N LYS A 248 16.33 6.14 -6.33
CA LYS A 248 17.77 5.91 -6.07
C LYS A 248 18.61 5.95 -7.34
N TRP A 249 18.09 5.39 -8.43
CA TRP A 249 18.77 5.42 -9.72
C TRP A 249 18.96 6.86 -10.22
N LEU A 250 17.89 7.67 -10.18
CA LEU A 250 17.96 9.07 -10.60
C LEU A 250 18.90 9.90 -9.73
N GLN A 251 18.92 9.68 -8.42
CA GLN A 251 19.83 10.34 -7.47
C GLN A 251 21.30 9.94 -7.65
N ASN A 252 21.56 8.72 -8.12
CA ASN A 252 22.92 8.15 -8.20
C ASN A 252 23.38 7.97 -9.66
N GLY A 253 23.21 8.97 -10.49
CA GLY A 253 23.76 9.04 -11.84
C GLY A 253 22.76 8.79 -12.98
N GLY A 254 21.51 8.44 -12.70
CA GLY A 254 20.49 8.28 -13.74
C GLY A 254 20.14 9.58 -14.47
N LEU A 255 20.32 10.73 -13.82
CA LEU A 255 20.18 12.05 -14.43
C LEU A 255 21.49 12.56 -15.06
N GLY A 256 22.58 11.82 -14.93
CA GLY A 256 23.91 12.24 -15.43
C GLY A 256 24.39 13.53 -14.76
N SER A 257 25.12 14.36 -15.53
CA SER A 257 25.56 15.69 -15.10
C SER A 257 24.52 16.80 -15.38
N LEU A 258 23.26 16.42 -15.57
CA LEU A 258 22.23 17.32 -16.11
C LEU A 258 21.72 18.38 -15.12
N SER A 259 21.94 18.23 -13.80
CA SER A 259 21.58 19.30 -12.85
C SER A 259 22.24 19.13 -11.46
N ASP A 260 22.49 20.28 -10.81
CA ASP A 260 22.87 20.33 -9.39
C ASP A 260 21.69 20.00 -8.46
N GLU A 261 20.46 19.85 -8.99
CA GLU A 261 19.19 19.62 -8.28
C GLU A 261 18.69 18.16 -8.44
N CYS A 262 19.60 17.19 -8.60
CA CYS A 262 19.23 15.79 -8.86
C CYS A 262 18.28 15.18 -7.82
N GLU A 263 18.37 15.56 -6.54
CA GLU A 263 17.50 15.03 -5.48
C GLU A 263 16.05 15.48 -5.64
N GLU A 264 15.83 16.75 -5.94
CA GLU A 264 14.49 17.34 -6.09
C GLU A 264 13.80 16.83 -7.34
N ILE A 265 14.54 16.70 -8.44
CA ILE A 265 14.05 16.15 -9.71
C ILE A 265 13.67 14.67 -9.52
N ALA A 266 14.55 13.88 -8.91
CA ALA A 266 14.30 12.47 -8.63
C ALA A 266 13.05 12.26 -7.75
N ALA A 267 12.90 13.07 -6.71
CA ALA A 267 11.74 13.03 -5.83
C ALA A 267 10.44 13.37 -6.59
N THR A 268 10.46 14.41 -7.43
CA THR A 268 9.28 14.83 -8.22
C THR A 268 8.89 13.79 -9.26
N VAL A 269 9.86 13.24 -10.00
CA VAL A 269 9.62 12.18 -10.98
C VAL A 269 9.02 10.95 -10.28
N THR A 270 9.55 10.58 -9.12
CA THR A 270 9.02 9.46 -8.34
C THR A 270 7.63 9.75 -7.77
N ALA A 271 7.38 10.98 -7.31
CA ALA A 271 6.05 11.39 -6.84
C ALA A 271 5.00 11.31 -7.95
N THR A 272 5.39 11.55 -9.21
CA THR A 272 4.49 11.41 -10.37
C THR A 272 3.99 9.97 -10.52
N TYR A 273 4.76 8.95 -10.15
CA TYR A 273 4.29 7.57 -10.11
C TYR A 273 3.04 7.41 -9.21
N TRP A 274 3.08 7.97 -8.01
CA TRP A 274 1.96 7.92 -7.06
C TRP A 274 0.76 8.75 -7.52
N LEU A 275 1.03 9.89 -8.17
CA LEU A 275 -0.01 10.70 -8.78
C LEU A 275 -0.72 9.96 -9.92
N LEU A 276 0.02 9.26 -10.77
CA LEU A 276 -0.55 8.40 -11.81
C LEU A 276 -1.33 7.23 -11.21
N MET A 277 -0.90 6.67 -10.09
CA MET A 277 -1.70 5.69 -9.36
C MET A 277 -3.05 6.25 -8.91
N PHE A 278 -3.09 7.49 -8.41
CA PHE A 278 -4.35 8.13 -8.04
C PHE A 278 -5.31 8.22 -9.26
N PHE A 279 -4.84 8.77 -10.37
CA PHE A 279 -5.65 8.85 -11.58
C PHE A 279 -6.02 7.47 -12.15
N GLY A 280 -5.09 6.53 -12.11
CA GLY A 280 -5.33 5.17 -12.56
C GLY A 280 -6.42 4.45 -11.74
N ARG A 281 -6.48 4.68 -10.42
CA ARG A 281 -7.55 4.15 -9.55
C ARG A 281 -8.91 4.78 -9.87
N LEU A 282 -8.96 6.08 -10.15
CA LEU A 282 -10.20 6.74 -10.59
C LEU A 282 -10.69 6.18 -11.94
N LEU A 283 -9.78 6.03 -12.91
CA LEU A 283 -10.07 5.39 -14.19
C LEU A 283 -10.52 3.93 -14.00
N GLY A 284 -9.85 3.20 -13.10
CA GLY A 284 -10.20 1.83 -12.76
C GLY A 284 -11.59 1.71 -12.13
N ALA A 285 -11.98 2.66 -11.28
CA ALA A 285 -13.32 2.75 -10.74
C ALA A 285 -14.36 2.99 -11.83
N ALA A 286 -14.11 3.90 -12.76
CA ALA A 286 -14.99 4.18 -13.89
C ALA A 286 -15.11 2.98 -14.84
N LEU A 287 -13.98 2.38 -15.22
CA LEU A 287 -13.91 1.24 -16.14
C LEU A 287 -14.44 -0.06 -15.52
N GLY A 288 -14.47 -0.18 -14.20
CA GLY A 288 -14.97 -1.36 -13.48
C GLY A 288 -16.46 -1.65 -13.72
N SER A 289 -17.23 -0.69 -14.27
CA SER A 289 -18.59 -0.92 -14.75
C SER A 289 -18.65 -1.76 -16.03
N VAL A 290 -17.59 -1.69 -16.87
CA VAL A 290 -17.54 -2.30 -18.20
C VAL A 290 -16.54 -3.48 -18.23
N LEU A 291 -15.41 -3.35 -17.52
CA LEU A 291 -14.35 -4.35 -17.49
C LEU A 291 -14.36 -5.12 -16.18
N SER A 292 -14.28 -6.46 -16.28
CA SER A 292 -14.09 -7.29 -15.08
C SER A 292 -12.70 -7.10 -14.48
N ALA A 293 -12.58 -7.35 -13.15
CA ALA A 293 -11.30 -7.32 -12.44
C ALA A 293 -10.22 -8.18 -13.13
N LYS A 294 -10.60 -9.35 -13.62
CA LYS A 294 -9.72 -10.25 -14.38
C LYS A 294 -9.17 -9.60 -15.65
N ARG A 295 -10.04 -8.98 -16.48
CA ARG A 295 -9.62 -8.32 -17.72
C ARG A 295 -8.72 -7.11 -17.44
N MET A 296 -9.09 -6.30 -16.44
CA MET A 296 -8.27 -5.16 -16.02
C MET A 296 -6.88 -5.61 -15.59
N LEU A 297 -6.78 -6.60 -14.69
CA LEU A 297 -5.51 -7.12 -14.21
C LEU A 297 -4.66 -7.71 -15.36
N THR A 298 -5.28 -8.41 -16.32
CA THR A 298 -4.58 -8.93 -17.51
C THR A 298 -3.94 -7.82 -18.35
N ILE A 299 -4.74 -6.77 -18.67
CA ILE A 299 -4.28 -5.65 -19.49
C ILE A 299 -3.13 -4.91 -18.81
N VAL A 300 -3.30 -4.53 -17.56
CA VAL A 300 -2.29 -3.73 -16.84
C VAL A 300 -1.02 -4.51 -16.55
N SER A 301 -1.10 -5.83 -16.34
CA SER A 301 0.09 -6.67 -16.18
C SER A 301 0.88 -6.80 -17.47
N PHE A 302 0.18 -6.94 -18.60
CA PHE A 302 0.83 -7.00 -19.93
C PHE A 302 1.48 -5.66 -20.30
N VAL A 303 0.75 -4.54 -20.11
CA VAL A 303 1.28 -3.18 -20.38
C VAL A 303 2.45 -2.88 -19.44
N GLY A 304 2.34 -3.24 -18.16
CA GLY A 304 3.43 -3.07 -17.19
C GLY A 304 4.70 -3.83 -17.60
N LEU A 305 4.57 -5.07 -18.07
CA LEU A 305 5.69 -5.84 -18.63
C LEU A 305 6.35 -5.13 -19.82
N ALA A 306 5.56 -4.57 -20.73
CA ALA A 306 6.08 -3.85 -21.88
C ALA A 306 6.80 -2.55 -21.47
N LEU A 307 6.24 -1.80 -20.50
CA LEU A 307 6.84 -0.56 -19.99
C LEU A 307 8.15 -0.84 -19.25
N VAL A 308 8.17 -1.82 -18.34
CA VAL A 308 9.39 -2.18 -17.60
C VAL A 308 10.44 -2.75 -18.54
N GLY A 309 10.05 -3.64 -19.46
CA GLY A 309 10.95 -4.14 -20.49
C GLY A 309 11.55 -3.03 -21.34
N GLY A 310 10.73 -2.08 -21.82
CA GLY A 310 11.20 -0.90 -22.53
C GLY A 310 12.20 -0.08 -21.70
N ALA A 311 11.88 0.15 -20.41
CA ALA A 311 12.76 0.87 -19.51
C ALA A 311 14.11 0.18 -19.28
N MET A 312 14.17 -1.14 -19.29
CA MET A 312 15.41 -1.89 -19.08
C MET A 312 16.34 -1.91 -20.30
N PHE A 313 15.77 -1.87 -21.51
CA PHE A 313 16.54 -2.09 -22.75
C PHE A 313 16.78 -0.82 -23.56
N LEU A 314 16.09 0.29 -23.27
CA LEU A 314 16.35 1.57 -23.90
C LEU A 314 17.63 2.19 -23.34
N ASP A 315 18.36 2.93 -24.20
CA ASP A 315 19.55 3.66 -23.77
C ASP A 315 19.13 4.84 -22.87
N PRO A 316 19.65 4.94 -21.63
CA PRO A 316 19.39 6.08 -20.75
C PRO A 316 19.80 7.45 -21.29
N ALA A 317 20.64 7.50 -22.31
CA ALA A 317 21.00 8.74 -23.00
C ALA A 317 19.81 9.36 -23.77
N ASN A 318 18.77 8.58 -24.06
CA ASN A 318 17.54 9.10 -24.64
C ASN A 318 16.71 9.82 -23.58
N THR A 319 16.55 11.13 -23.71
CA THR A 319 15.84 11.97 -22.75
C THR A 319 14.51 12.47 -23.29
N ILE A 320 13.64 12.83 -22.36
CA ILE A 320 12.34 13.47 -22.61
C ILE A 320 12.17 14.63 -21.62
N ASN A 321 11.56 15.73 -22.06
CA ASN A 321 11.22 16.83 -21.18
C ASN A 321 9.97 16.51 -20.38
N LEU A 322 10.08 16.50 -19.05
CA LEU A 322 8.97 16.34 -18.13
C LEU A 322 8.81 17.57 -17.22
N PRO A 323 7.57 17.92 -16.85
CA PRO A 323 7.34 18.93 -15.84
C PRO A 323 7.75 18.39 -14.47
N VAL A 324 8.73 19.03 -13.84
CA VAL A 324 9.23 18.69 -12.51
C VAL A 324 9.23 19.90 -11.60
N PHE A 325 9.08 19.68 -10.31
CA PHE A 325 9.20 20.72 -9.30
C PHE A 325 10.69 20.93 -8.97
N GLN A 326 11.13 22.18 -9.09
CA GLN A 326 12.53 22.59 -8.92
C GLN A 326 12.71 23.42 -7.64
N GLY A 327 12.09 23.00 -6.55
CA GLY A 327 12.20 23.69 -5.27
C GLY A 327 11.79 25.17 -5.34
N THR A 328 12.69 26.08 -5.04
CA THR A 328 12.43 27.53 -5.02
C THR A 328 12.11 28.12 -6.41
N ASN A 329 12.48 27.44 -7.50
CA ASN A 329 12.22 27.87 -8.88
C ASN A 329 10.81 27.47 -9.38
N GLY A 330 10.03 26.73 -8.57
CA GLY A 330 8.70 26.28 -8.91
C GLY A 330 8.69 25.10 -9.90
N PHE A 331 7.69 25.04 -10.79
CA PHE A 331 7.61 24.00 -11.83
C PHE A 331 8.36 24.44 -13.09
N GLY A 332 9.23 23.59 -13.59
CA GLY A 332 9.97 23.75 -14.84
C GLY A 332 9.97 22.48 -15.69
N MET A 333 10.43 22.58 -16.92
CA MET A 333 10.65 21.43 -17.80
C MET A 333 12.11 20.98 -17.68
N ASN A 334 12.34 19.71 -17.31
CA ASN A 334 13.66 19.14 -17.23
C ASN A 334 13.79 17.88 -18.07
N GLU A 335 14.98 17.69 -18.61
CA GLU A 335 15.33 16.47 -19.32
C GLU A 335 15.47 15.31 -18.32
N VAL A 336 14.73 14.23 -18.58
CA VAL A 336 14.71 13.02 -17.77
C VAL A 336 14.87 11.82 -18.71
N PRO A 337 15.63 10.77 -18.34
CA PRO A 337 15.75 9.57 -19.16
C PRO A 337 14.37 8.99 -19.50
N ILE A 338 14.15 8.58 -20.73
CA ILE A 338 12.89 7.97 -21.17
C ILE A 338 12.55 6.71 -20.35
N ASN A 339 13.58 5.99 -19.89
CA ASN A 339 13.44 4.85 -18.98
C ASN A 339 12.67 5.23 -17.70
N ALA A 340 12.99 6.39 -17.11
CA ALA A 340 12.29 6.89 -15.91
C ALA A 340 10.84 7.23 -16.23
N ALA A 341 10.55 7.84 -17.38
CA ALA A 341 9.18 8.12 -17.81
C ALA A 341 8.36 6.83 -17.97
N LEU A 342 8.93 5.78 -18.57
CA LEU A 342 8.28 4.48 -18.71
C LEU A 342 8.00 3.82 -17.35
N LEU A 343 8.95 3.91 -16.39
CA LEU A 343 8.77 3.39 -15.05
C LEU A 343 7.71 4.15 -14.27
N VAL A 344 7.62 5.47 -14.44
CA VAL A 344 6.57 6.32 -13.85
C VAL A 344 5.19 5.94 -14.40
N LEU A 345 5.07 5.67 -15.71
CA LEU A 345 3.82 5.21 -16.32
C LEU A 345 3.32 3.88 -15.75
N CYS A 346 4.20 3.04 -15.17
CA CYS A 346 3.79 1.84 -14.46
C CYS A 346 2.86 2.13 -13.27
N GLY A 347 2.85 3.37 -12.73
CA GLY A 347 1.90 3.79 -11.71
C GLY A 347 0.44 3.64 -12.15
N LEU A 348 0.13 3.88 -13.44
CA LEU A 348 -1.20 3.62 -14.00
C LEU A 348 -1.51 2.11 -14.00
N CYS A 349 -0.52 1.26 -14.29
CA CYS A 349 -0.71 -0.18 -14.32
C CYS A 349 -0.92 -0.76 -12.92
N THR A 350 -0.08 -0.37 -11.94
CA THR A 350 -0.16 -0.87 -10.56
C THR A 350 -1.42 -0.38 -9.84
N SER A 351 -1.98 0.74 -10.26
CA SER A 351 -3.13 1.40 -9.62
C SER A 351 -4.34 0.50 -9.38
N VAL A 352 -4.70 -0.34 -10.35
CA VAL A 352 -5.92 -1.18 -10.30
C VAL A 352 -5.65 -2.60 -9.80
N MET A 353 -4.38 -2.97 -9.59
CA MET A 353 -4.00 -4.35 -9.28
C MET A 353 -4.46 -4.79 -7.90
N TRP A 354 -4.34 -3.93 -6.86
CA TRP A 354 -4.75 -4.26 -5.49
C TRP A 354 -6.19 -4.75 -5.43
N GLY A 355 -7.13 -3.90 -5.85
CA GLY A 355 -8.57 -4.23 -5.82
C GLY A 355 -8.90 -5.44 -6.71
N GLY A 356 -8.25 -5.53 -7.88
CA GLY A 356 -8.40 -6.65 -8.79
C GLY A 356 -7.97 -7.98 -8.19
N ILE A 357 -6.76 -8.03 -7.60
CA ILE A 357 -6.22 -9.25 -6.98
C ILE A 357 -7.06 -9.65 -5.76
N PHE A 358 -7.39 -8.69 -4.87
CA PHE A 358 -8.20 -8.96 -3.70
C PHE A 358 -9.58 -9.52 -4.08
N ASN A 359 -10.28 -8.85 -4.99
CA ASN A 359 -11.62 -9.28 -5.43
C ASN A 359 -11.60 -10.69 -6.03
N LEU A 360 -10.62 -10.98 -6.89
CA LEU A 360 -10.47 -12.31 -7.49
C LEU A 360 -10.07 -13.39 -6.47
N ALA A 361 -9.27 -13.03 -5.47
CA ALA A 361 -8.81 -13.96 -4.45
C ALA A 361 -9.93 -14.38 -3.48
N VAL A 362 -10.86 -13.46 -3.16
CA VAL A 362 -11.95 -13.73 -2.22
C VAL A 362 -13.24 -14.20 -2.90
N GLU A 363 -13.26 -14.23 -4.23
CA GLU A 363 -14.45 -14.63 -4.99
C GLU A 363 -14.89 -16.06 -4.66
N GLY A 364 -16.13 -16.23 -4.20
CA GLY A 364 -16.71 -17.54 -3.89
C GLY A 364 -16.16 -18.21 -2.61
N LEU A 365 -15.48 -17.47 -1.72
CA LEU A 365 -15.04 -17.99 -0.43
C LEU A 365 -16.14 -18.02 0.65
N GLY A 366 -17.21 -17.25 0.49
CA GLY A 366 -18.33 -17.20 1.45
C GLY A 366 -17.86 -16.95 2.88
N ARG A 367 -18.19 -17.85 3.81
CA ARG A 367 -17.82 -17.77 5.25
C ARG A 367 -16.32 -17.71 5.55
N TYR A 368 -15.47 -18.11 4.60
CA TYR A 368 -14.00 -18.09 4.79
C TYR A 368 -13.37 -16.73 4.46
N THR A 369 -14.13 -15.74 3.96
CA THR A 369 -13.62 -14.46 3.47
C THR A 369 -12.89 -13.65 4.55
N GLU A 370 -13.40 -13.61 5.77
CA GLU A 370 -12.80 -12.84 6.88
C GLU A 370 -11.44 -13.42 7.28
N ARG A 371 -11.36 -14.75 7.38
CA ARG A 371 -10.09 -15.44 7.66
C ARG A 371 -9.11 -15.35 6.49
N ALA A 372 -9.63 -15.40 5.27
CA ALA A 372 -8.86 -15.18 4.04
C ALA A 372 -8.23 -13.79 4.00
N ALA A 373 -8.97 -12.75 4.39
CA ALA A 373 -8.46 -11.39 4.45
C ALA A 373 -7.25 -11.26 5.40
N GLY A 374 -7.25 -11.97 6.52
CA GLY A 374 -6.12 -12.02 7.44
C GLY A 374 -4.85 -12.60 6.81
N ILE A 375 -4.98 -13.76 6.15
CA ILE A 375 -3.87 -14.42 5.45
C ILE A 375 -3.37 -13.54 4.30
N PHE A 376 -4.29 -12.94 3.54
CA PHE A 376 -3.98 -12.04 2.44
C PHE A 376 -3.16 -10.83 2.92
N MET A 377 -3.57 -10.21 4.05
CA MET A 377 -2.85 -9.08 4.63
C MET A 377 -1.48 -9.46 5.20
N ALA A 378 -1.30 -10.68 5.72
CA ALA A 378 0.02 -11.13 6.17
C ALA A 378 1.06 -11.09 5.02
N LEU A 379 0.64 -11.37 3.80
CA LEU A 379 1.51 -11.39 2.63
C LEU A 379 1.78 -10.00 1.99
N VAL A 380 1.17 -8.93 2.50
CA VAL A 380 1.52 -7.54 2.15
C VAL A 380 2.99 -7.23 2.52
N CYS A 381 3.61 -8.02 3.40
CA CYS A 381 5.03 -7.91 3.73
C CYS A 381 5.97 -8.00 2.50
N GLY A 382 5.49 -8.46 1.35
CA GLY A 382 6.21 -8.40 0.08
C GLY A 382 6.71 -7.00 -0.29
N GLY A 383 5.99 -5.94 0.13
CA GLY A 383 6.40 -4.55 -0.03
C GLY A 383 7.67 -4.15 0.71
N GLY A 384 8.06 -4.90 1.74
CA GLY A 384 9.36 -4.74 2.40
C GLY A 384 10.45 -5.65 1.80
N ILE A 385 10.07 -6.84 1.34
CA ILE A 385 11.02 -7.90 0.94
C ILE A 385 11.53 -7.71 -0.50
N LEU A 386 10.64 -7.46 -1.47
CA LEU A 386 11.06 -7.34 -2.87
C LEU A 386 11.97 -6.12 -3.13
N PRO A 387 11.70 -4.92 -2.57
CA PRO A 387 12.63 -3.80 -2.70
C PRO A 387 14.01 -4.08 -2.09
N LEU A 388 14.09 -4.84 -0.98
CA LEU A 388 15.37 -5.27 -0.42
C LEU A 388 16.11 -6.18 -1.41
N LEU A 389 15.42 -7.13 -2.03
CA LEU A 389 16.00 -7.99 -3.07
C LEU A 389 16.50 -7.19 -4.27
N GLN A 390 15.73 -6.20 -4.75
CA GLN A 390 16.16 -5.32 -5.83
C GLN A 390 17.43 -4.53 -5.45
N ASN A 391 17.46 -3.90 -4.26
CA ASN A 391 18.63 -3.17 -3.80
C ASN A 391 19.84 -4.08 -3.63
N GLY A 392 19.66 -5.33 -3.16
CA GLY A 392 20.74 -6.32 -3.10
C GLY A 392 21.32 -6.66 -4.48
N ILE A 393 20.48 -6.73 -5.52
CA ILE A 393 20.95 -6.92 -6.91
C ILE A 393 21.72 -5.69 -7.38
N VAL A 394 21.28 -4.47 -7.04
CA VAL A 394 22.01 -3.24 -7.34
C VAL A 394 23.39 -3.24 -6.69
N ASP A 395 23.48 -3.62 -5.42
CA ASP A 395 24.76 -3.67 -4.69
C ASP A 395 25.76 -4.68 -5.30
N ILE A 396 25.25 -5.80 -5.82
CA ILE A 396 26.09 -6.83 -6.46
C ILE A 396 26.49 -6.45 -7.90
N THR A 397 25.56 -5.85 -8.67
CA THR A 397 25.74 -5.61 -10.11
C THR A 397 26.25 -4.20 -10.43
N GLY A 398 26.10 -3.25 -9.50
CA GLY A 398 26.32 -1.82 -9.75
C GLY A 398 25.32 -1.18 -10.72
N ASN A 399 24.27 -1.91 -11.12
CA ASN A 399 23.33 -1.44 -12.14
C ASN A 399 21.87 -1.49 -11.64
N TYR A 400 21.26 -0.32 -11.50
CA TYR A 400 19.89 -0.16 -11.03
C TYR A 400 18.87 -0.82 -11.96
N LEU A 401 19.01 -0.66 -13.27
CA LEU A 401 18.07 -1.19 -14.24
C LEU A 401 18.07 -2.73 -14.27
N THR A 402 19.20 -3.37 -13.98
CA THR A 402 19.28 -4.84 -13.87
C THR A 402 18.38 -5.38 -12.76
N SER A 403 18.18 -4.64 -11.67
CA SER A 403 17.32 -5.07 -10.56
C SER A 403 15.85 -5.20 -10.96
N TYR A 404 15.42 -4.55 -12.05
CA TYR A 404 14.04 -4.63 -12.55
C TYR A 404 13.66 -6.01 -13.12
N TRP A 405 14.61 -6.95 -13.28
CA TRP A 405 14.25 -8.33 -13.54
C TRP A 405 13.36 -8.94 -12.45
N VAL A 406 13.49 -8.49 -11.21
CA VAL A 406 12.58 -8.87 -10.10
C VAL A 406 11.15 -8.40 -10.42
N ILE A 407 11.01 -7.17 -10.92
CA ILE A 407 9.71 -6.59 -11.30
C ILE A 407 9.12 -7.32 -12.51
N VAL A 408 9.93 -7.63 -13.54
CA VAL A 408 9.51 -8.40 -14.71
C VAL A 408 8.97 -9.78 -14.28
N ALA A 409 9.70 -10.50 -13.44
CA ALA A 409 9.25 -11.78 -12.90
C ALA A 409 7.94 -11.64 -12.11
N GLY A 410 7.82 -10.57 -11.30
CA GLY A 410 6.61 -10.24 -10.55
C GLY A 410 5.41 -10.00 -11.47
N LEU A 411 5.55 -9.12 -12.45
CA LEU A 411 4.48 -8.80 -13.41
C LEU A 411 4.08 -10.01 -14.27
N ALA A 412 5.04 -10.85 -14.64
CA ALA A 412 4.77 -12.12 -15.34
C ALA A 412 3.92 -13.07 -14.48
N TYR A 413 4.21 -13.16 -13.16
CA TYR A 413 3.39 -13.92 -12.24
C TYR A 413 1.97 -13.32 -12.12
N LEU A 414 1.83 -12.01 -12.03
CA LEU A 414 0.52 -11.35 -11.96
C LEU A 414 -0.30 -11.59 -13.23
N LEU A 415 0.34 -11.60 -14.40
CA LEU A 415 -0.30 -11.96 -15.66
C LEU A 415 -0.76 -13.43 -15.66
N PHE A 416 0.08 -14.34 -15.19
CA PHE A 416 -0.29 -15.75 -14.99
C PHE A 416 -1.48 -15.89 -14.04
N TYR A 417 -1.46 -15.17 -12.91
CA TYR A 417 -2.57 -15.18 -11.95
C TYR A 417 -3.87 -14.69 -12.61
N ALA A 418 -3.82 -13.58 -13.33
CA ALA A 418 -4.98 -13.03 -14.02
C ALA A 418 -5.57 -14.01 -15.03
N LEU A 419 -4.73 -14.66 -15.85
CA LEU A 419 -5.18 -15.54 -16.93
C LEU A 419 -5.70 -16.89 -16.42
N ILE A 420 -4.95 -17.53 -15.52
CA ILE A 420 -5.11 -18.94 -15.14
C ILE A 420 -5.37 -19.10 -13.63
N GLY A 421 -4.56 -18.42 -12.78
CA GLY A 421 -4.51 -18.65 -11.34
C GLY A 421 -5.77 -18.21 -10.61
N SER A 422 -6.45 -17.19 -11.10
CA SER A 422 -7.66 -16.61 -10.47
C SER A 422 -8.94 -17.45 -10.65
N LYS A 423 -8.88 -18.51 -11.46
CA LYS A 423 -10.07 -19.37 -11.70
C LYS A 423 -10.36 -20.21 -10.45
N ASN A 424 -11.58 -20.07 -9.89
CA ASN A 424 -12.06 -20.98 -8.84
C ASN A 424 -12.34 -22.37 -9.43
N VAL A 425 -11.52 -23.34 -9.03
CA VAL A 425 -11.63 -24.75 -9.43
C VAL A 425 -12.19 -25.63 -8.30
N ASN A 426 -12.30 -25.10 -7.09
CA ASN A 426 -12.69 -25.82 -5.88
C ASN A 426 -14.16 -25.57 -5.55
N LYS A 427 -15.07 -25.84 -6.51
CA LYS A 427 -16.50 -25.60 -6.39
C LYS A 427 -17.21 -26.58 -5.45
N ASP A 428 -16.56 -27.68 -5.11
CA ASP A 428 -17.11 -28.74 -4.26
C ASP A 428 -17.00 -28.41 -2.76
N ILE A 429 -16.28 -27.34 -2.40
CA ILE A 429 -16.11 -26.92 -1.00
C ILE A 429 -17.33 -26.09 -0.59
N PRO A 430 -18.05 -26.48 0.50
CA PRO A 430 -19.19 -25.73 0.98
C PRO A 430 -18.76 -24.36 1.54
N THR A 431 -19.39 -23.30 1.06
CA THR A 431 -19.07 -21.89 1.40
C THR A 431 -20.21 -21.18 2.15
N GLU A 432 -21.35 -21.86 2.33
CA GLU A 432 -22.51 -21.41 3.10
C GLU A 432 -22.39 -21.75 4.58
#